data_329b2f23fcbb0dcb1546a8a0186cb590
#
_entry.id   329b2f23fcbb0dcb1546a8a0186cb590
#
_cell.length_a   1.000
_cell.length_b   1.000
_cell.length_c   1.000
_cell.angle_alpha   90.00
_cell.angle_beta   90.00
_cell.angle_gamma   90.00
#
_symmetry.space_group_name_H-M   'P 1'
#
loop_
_entity.id
_entity.type
_entity.pdbx_description
1 polymer ?
#
loop_
_entity_poly.entity_id
_entity_poly.type
_entity_poly.pdbx_seq_one_letter_code
_entity_poly.pdbx_strand_id
1 'polypeptide(L)'
;MIFMEKKMKQSKKLLTNKILFSGLLILIQLIIVFVAFLTIHRSSRFFVYLFKLISVLAALYIINKDDASAYKITWLVLIAAVPFVGGVLYVFLGDKKPSQRLQFAFLKQIKNQRIIENNIIEKVEDPFVRGQMNYLHQQRYPTYYGQGVKYFSLGDEAYEPLLEALRNAKKFIFMQFFIVDEGKMLTSVLDILKQKVQEGVEVRFMYDDVGSLTMLPRHYYRQLEKMGIQSVAFNPFVPFLSLAMNNRDHKKIVVVDGKIGFSGGFNLADEYINQ
;
A
#
# COMPACT_ATOMS: atom_id res chain seq x y z
N MET A 1 10.29 -13.53 -29.82
CA MET A 1 10.67 -12.11 -29.93
C MET A 1 9.51 -11.23 -30.40
N ILE A 2 8.94 -11.44 -31.59
CA ILE A 2 7.82 -10.62 -32.15
C ILE A 2 6.55 -10.63 -31.29
N PHE A 3 6.21 -11.74 -30.62
CA PHE A 3 5.02 -11.86 -29.78
C PHE A 3 5.15 -11.07 -28.47
N MET A 4 6.34 -11.06 -27.85
CA MET A 4 6.66 -10.24 -26.68
C MET A 4 6.64 -8.74 -26.99
N GLU A 5 7.18 -8.35 -28.14
CA GLU A 5 7.20 -6.96 -28.58
C GLU A 5 5.78 -6.40 -28.85
N LYS A 6 4.90 -7.24 -29.41
CA LYS A 6 3.48 -6.90 -29.66
C LYS A 6 2.70 -6.80 -28.34
N LYS A 7 2.98 -7.68 -27.38
CA LYS A 7 2.38 -7.67 -26.03
C LYS A 7 2.84 -6.44 -25.21
N MET A 8 4.13 -6.12 -25.29
CA MET A 8 4.71 -4.92 -24.68
C MET A 8 4.15 -3.62 -25.26
N LYS A 9 3.97 -3.56 -26.59
CA LYS A 9 3.37 -2.40 -27.28
C LYS A 9 1.88 -2.22 -26.89
N GLN A 10 1.16 -3.31 -26.72
CA GLN A 10 -0.25 -3.32 -26.31
C GLN A 10 -0.40 -2.94 -24.84
N SER A 11 0.48 -3.39 -23.95
CA SER A 11 0.53 -3.02 -22.54
C SER A 11 0.87 -1.52 -22.37
N LYS A 12 1.89 -1.03 -23.06
CA LYS A 12 2.24 0.42 -23.08
C LYS A 12 1.09 1.28 -23.60
N LYS A 13 0.37 0.85 -24.64
CA LYS A 13 -0.78 1.58 -25.18
C LYS A 13 -1.98 1.62 -24.22
N LEU A 14 -2.25 0.50 -23.51
CA LEU A 14 -3.27 0.46 -22.45
C LEU A 14 -2.90 1.35 -21.26
N LEU A 15 -1.64 1.39 -20.91
CA LEU A 15 -1.07 2.20 -19.85
C LEU A 15 -1.20 3.70 -20.14
N THR A 16 -0.76 4.11 -21.33
CA THR A 16 -0.87 5.49 -21.79
C THR A 16 -2.33 5.95 -21.75
N ASN A 17 -3.27 5.10 -22.16
CA ASN A 17 -4.69 5.41 -22.10
C ASN A 17 -5.23 5.59 -20.67
N LYS A 18 -4.79 4.76 -19.71
CA LYS A 18 -5.22 4.88 -18.30
C LYS A 18 -4.71 6.16 -17.65
N ILE A 19 -3.41 6.45 -17.81
CA ILE A 19 -2.78 7.66 -17.25
C ILE A 19 -3.37 8.90 -17.91
N LEU A 20 -3.52 8.92 -19.24
CA LEU A 20 -4.12 10.02 -19.97
C LEU A 20 -5.58 10.23 -19.56
N PHE A 21 -6.37 9.17 -19.45
CA PHE A 21 -7.77 9.28 -19.02
C PHE A 21 -7.88 9.80 -17.58
N SER A 22 -7.06 9.29 -16.67
CA SER A 22 -7.03 9.76 -15.27
C SER A 22 -6.55 11.21 -15.19
N GLY A 23 -5.51 11.56 -15.93
CA GLY A 23 -5.01 12.92 -16.02
C GLY A 23 -6.06 13.91 -16.59
N LEU A 24 -6.80 13.49 -17.62
CA LEU A 24 -7.89 14.28 -18.19
C LEU A 24 -9.04 14.48 -17.19
N LEU A 25 -9.44 13.44 -16.45
CA LEU A 25 -10.46 13.56 -15.41
C LEU A 25 -10.04 14.51 -14.29
N ILE A 26 -8.80 14.42 -13.84
CA ILE A 26 -8.25 15.33 -12.82
C ILE A 26 -8.22 16.76 -13.36
N LEU A 27 -7.79 16.96 -14.61
CA LEU A 27 -7.79 18.29 -15.25
C LEU A 27 -9.20 18.88 -15.33
N ILE A 28 -10.20 18.08 -15.75
CA ILE A 28 -11.60 18.51 -15.79
C ILE A 28 -12.08 18.90 -14.38
N GLN A 29 -11.77 18.12 -13.36
CA GLN A 29 -12.12 18.45 -11.97
C GLN A 29 -11.49 19.77 -11.51
N LEU A 30 -10.22 20.00 -11.84
CA LEU A 30 -9.53 21.26 -11.51
C LEU A 30 -10.15 22.43 -12.24
N ILE A 31 -10.52 22.28 -13.52
CA ILE A 31 -11.20 23.32 -14.32
C ILE A 31 -12.57 23.64 -13.71
N ILE A 32 -13.36 22.63 -13.34
CA ILE A 32 -14.68 22.84 -12.71
C ILE A 32 -14.53 23.61 -11.39
N VAL A 33 -13.58 23.23 -10.54
CA VAL A 33 -13.29 23.93 -9.28
C VAL A 33 -12.86 25.37 -9.53
N PHE A 34 -12.00 25.59 -10.52
CA PHE A 34 -11.52 26.94 -10.89
C PHE A 34 -12.63 27.82 -11.45
N VAL A 35 -13.47 27.31 -12.35
CA VAL A 35 -14.63 28.04 -12.90
C VAL A 35 -15.64 28.35 -11.82
N ALA A 36 -15.97 27.38 -10.94
CA ALA A 36 -16.85 27.60 -9.79
C ALA A 36 -16.30 28.71 -8.87
N PHE A 37 -14.99 28.69 -8.61
CA PHE A 37 -14.30 29.74 -7.85
C PHE A 37 -14.44 31.11 -8.48
N LEU A 38 -14.17 31.26 -9.78
CA LEU A 38 -14.28 32.53 -10.49
C LEU A 38 -15.73 33.07 -10.48
N THR A 39 -16.70 32.17 -10.63
CA THR A 39 -18.12 32.53 -10.63
C THR A 39 -18.56 33.03 -9.24
N ILE A 40 -18.18 32.34 -8.18
CA ILE A 40 -18.48 32.71 -6.80
C ILE A 40 -17.78 34.03 -6.43
N HIS A 41 -16.52 34.19 -6.83
CA HIS A 41 -15.74 35.41 -6.56
C HIS A 41 -16.37 36.65 -7.21
N ARG A 42 -16.95 36.52 -8.41
CA ARG A 42 -17.67 37.59 -9.09
C ARG A 42 -19.03 37.90 -8.50
N SER A 43 -19.72 36.90 -7.99
CA SER A 43 -21.14 36.99 -7.64
C SER A 43 -21.42 37.52 -6.23
N SER A 44 -20.47 37.35 -5.26
CA SER A 44 -20.77 37.74 -3.88
C SER A 44 -19.54 37.96 -3.01
N ARG A 45 -19.38 39.19 -2.47
CA ARG A 45 -18.37 39.54 -1.46
C ARG A 45 -18.48 38.70 -0.20
N PHE A 46 -19.69 38.27 0.17
CA PHE A 46 -19.92 37.41 1.33
C PHE A 46 -19.13 36.09 1.22
N PHE A 47 -19.20 35.38 0.11
CA PHE A 47 -18.47 34.13 -0.06
C PHE A 47 -16.95 34.31 -0.05
N VAL A 48 -16.46 35.45 -0.55
CA VAL A 48 -15.02 35.80 -0.49
C VAL A 48 -14.55 35.93 0.96
N TYR A 49 -15.30 36.63 1.81
CA TYR A 49 -14.96 36.76 3.23
C TYR A 49 -15.12 35.43 3.97
N LEU A 50 -16.14 34.65 3.66
CA LEU A 50 -16.35 33.34 4.25
C LEU A 50 -15.16 32.39 3.92
N PHE A 51 -14.69 32.35 2.69
CA PHE A 51 -13.55 31.51 2.31
C PHE A 51 -12.25 32.00 2.94
N LYS A 52 -12.04 33.31 3.07
CA LYS A 52 -10.90 33.86 3.83
C LYS A 52 -10.95 33.40 5.28
N LEU A 53 -12.10 33.47 5.93
CA LEU A 53 -12.29 33.03 7.31
C LEU A 53 -11.98 31.52 7.45
N ILE A 54 -12.52 30.68 6.54
CA ILE A 54 -12.22 29.24 6.51
C ILE A 54 -10.72 29.01 6.39
N SER A 55 -10.03 29.76 5.52
CA SER A 55 -8.58 29.63 5.29
C SER A 55 -7.78 29.99 6.54
N VAL A 56 -8.16 31.05 7.25
CA VAL A 56 -7.52 31.43 8.53
C VAL A 56 -7.73 30.36 9.59
N LEU A 57 -8.97 29.89 9.75
CA LEU A 57 -9.29 28.82 10.70
C LEU A 57 -8.56 27.52 10.37
N ALA A 58 -8.48 27.16 9.08
CA ALA A 58 -7.72 26.00 8.62
C ALA A 58 -6.22 26.15 8.94
N ALA A 59 -5.63 27.33 8.70
CA ALA A 59 -4.22 27.58 9.02
C ALA A 59 -3.96 27.45 10.53
N LEU A 60 -4.79 28.03 11.37
CA LEU A 60 -4.69 27.89 12.82
C LEU A 60 -4.83 26.43 13.27
N TYR A 61 -5.75 25.69 12.68
CA TYR A 61 -5.92 24.27 12.94
C TYR A 61 -4.66 23.46 12.53
N ILE A 62 -4.10 23.72 11.34
CA ILE A 62 -2.91 23.04 10.84
C ILE A 62 -1.71 23.26 11.75
N ILE A 63 -1.50 24.48 12.23
CA ILE A 63 -0.39 24.82 13.12
C ILE A 63 -0.46 23.99 14.41
N ASN A 64 -1.64 23.85 14.98
CA ASN A 64 -1.85 23.15 16.26
C ASN A 64 -2.00 21.63 16.11
N LYS A 65 -2.18 21.10 14.90
CA LYS A 65 -2.34 19.66 14.67
C LYS A 65 -0.99 18.96 14.81
N ASP A 66 -1.00 17.76 15.39
CA ASP A 66 0.18 16.89 15.47
C ASP A 66 0.41 16.15 14.14
N ASP A 67 0.97 16.85 13.17
CA ASP A 67 1.35 16.33 11.85
C ASP A 67 2.82 16.65 11.54
N ALA A 68 3.43 15.93 10.60
CA ALA A 68 4.79 16.18 10.16
C ALA A 68 4.97 17.63 9.65
N SER A 69 6.04 18.31 10.10
CA SER A 69 6.28 19.74 9.80
C SER A 69 6.28 20.03 8.30
N ALA A 70 6.88 19.16 7.48
CA ALA A 70 6.88 19.33 6.02
C ALA A 70 5.47 19.38 5.43
N TYR A 71 4.55 18.57 5.95
CA TYR A 71 3.16 18.57 5.52
C TYR A 71 2.41 19.84 5.94
N LYS A 72 2.61 20.28 7.18
CA LYS A 72 2.04 21.55 7.69
C LYS A 72 2.49 22.71 6.82
N ILE A 73 3.81 22.83 6.57
CA ILE A 73 4.40 23.90 5.77
C ILE A 73 3.80 23.92 4.36
N THR A 74 3.70 22.75 3.71
CA THR A 74 3.14 22.66 2.35
C THR A 74 1.72 23.23 2.29
N TRP A 75 0.85 22.88 3.25
CA TRP A 75 -0.50 23.40 3.30
C TRP A 75 -0.57 24.89 3.65
N LEU A 76 0.27 25.33 4.60
CA LEU A 76 0.32 26.74 4.97
C LEU A 76 0.79 27.62 3.81
N VAL A 77 1.78 27.18 3.04
CA VAL A 77 2.26 27.86 1.82
C VAL A 77 1.13 27.91 0.77
N LEU A 78 0.41 26.80 0.57
CA LEU A 78 -0.72 26.77 -0.35
C LEU A 78 -1.85 27.71 0.07
N ILE A 79 -2.19 27.75 1.37
CA ILE A 79 -3.21 28.65 1.91
C ILE A 79 -2.76 30.12 1.80
N ALA A 80 -1.48 30.40 2.02
CA ALA A 80 -0.94 31.76 1.87
C ALA A 80 -0.92 32.21 0.43
N ALA A 81 -0.57 31.33 -0.52
CA ALA A 81 -0.53 31.63 -1.96
C ALA A 81 -1.93 31.82 -2.56
N VAL A 82 -2.91 31.04 -2.12
CA VAL A 82 -4.30 31.06 -2.65
C VAL A 82 -5.31 31.09 -1.49
N PRO A 83 -5.44 32.24 -0.77
CA PRO A 83 -6.19 32.34 0.48
C PRO A 83 -7.69 31.99 0.38
N PHE A 84 -8.27 32.11 -0.81
CA PHE A 84 -9.70 31.83 -1.00
C PHE A 84 -10.00 30.33 -1.17
N VAL A 85 -9.03 29.59 -1.72
CA VAL A 85 -9.21 28.18 -2.13
C VAL A 85 -8.42 27.25 -1.24
N GLY A 86 -7.26 27.68 -0.75
CA GLY A 86 -6.34 26.84 0.00
C GLY A 86 -6.95 26.23 1.28
N GLY A 87 -7.70 27.04 2.04
CA GLY A 87 -8.39 26.56 3.24
C GLY A 87 -9.51 25.57 2.92
N VAL A 88 -10.29 25.84 1.87
CA VAL A 88 -11.35 24.95 1.39
C VAL A 88 -10.73 23.64 0.88
N LEU A 89 -9.68 23.71 0.08
CA LEU A 89 -8.96 22.52 -0.36
C LEU A 89 -8.42 21.70 0.82
N TYR A 90 -7.91 22.37 1.86
CA TYR A 90 -7.45 21.67 3.05
C TYR A 90 -8.57 20.91 3.76
N VAL A 91 -9.75 21.53 3.92
CA VAL A 91 -10.92 20.88 4.54
C VAL A 91 -11.30 19.61 3.78
N PHE A 92 -11.26 19.62 2.46
CA PHE A 92 -11.64 18.45 1.64
C PHE A 92 -10.52 17.45 1.42
N LEU A 93 -9.25 17.91 1.33
CA LEU A 93 -8.12 17.08 0.92
C LEU A 93 -7.05 16.89 2.02
N GLY A 94 -7.10 17.70 3.08
CA GLY A 94 -6.08 17.70 4.14
C GLY A 94 -6.17 16.53 5.11
N ASP A 95 -7.26 15.77 5.12
CA ASP A 95 -7.36 14.62 6.04
C ASP A 95 -6.71 13.38 5.42
N LYS A 96 -5.65 12.90 6.08
CA LYS A 96 -4.91 11.70 5.68
C LYS A 96 -5.47 10.42 6.28
N LYS A 97 -6.49 10.51 7.13
CA LYS A 97 -7.00 9.34 7.85
C LYS A 97 -7.63 8.35 6.87
N PRO A 98 -7.34 7.04 7.02
CA PRO A 98 -8.07 6.01 6.31
C PRO A 98 -9.58 6.14 6.61
N SER A 99 -10.42 5.65 5.72
CA SER A 99 -11.87 5.68 5.96
C SER A 99 -12.20 5.09 7.33
N GLN A 100 -13.17 5.65 8.04
CA GLN A 100 -13.60 5.16 9.37
C GLN A 100 -13.90 3.65 9.34
N ARG A 101 -14.49 3.17 8.24
CA ARG A 101 -14.79 1.75 8.04
C ARG A 101 -13.51 0.89 8.08
N LEU A 102 -12.43 1.35 7.45
CA LEU A 102 -11.15 0.65 7.45
C LEU A 102 -10.49 0.69 8.83
N GLN A 103 -10.57 1.84 9.53
CA GLN A 103 -10.08 1.98 10.90
C GLN A 103 -10.82 1.03 11.85
N PHE A 104 -12.16 0.98 11.79
CA PHE A 104 -12.95 0.07 12.60
C PHE A 104 -12.62 -1.41 12.33
N ALA A 105 -12.47 -1.79 11.06
CA ALA A 105 -12.09 -3.15 10.69
C ALA A 105 -10.71 -3.51 11.27
N PHE A 106 -9.75 -2.61 11.19
CA PHE A 106 -8.39 -2.79 11.70
C PHE A 106 -8.37 -2.88 13.24
N LEU A 107 -9.06 -1.98 13.93
CA LEU A 107 -9.17 -2.01 15.40
C LEU A 107 -9.86 -3.27 15.91
N LYS A 108 -10.90 -3.74 15.21
CA LYS A 108 -11.56 -5.02 15.54
C LYS A 108 -10.60 -6.20 15.39
N GLN A 109 -9.77 -6.18 14.37
CA GLN A 109 -8.78 -7.24 14.13
C GLN A 109 -7.68 -7.24 15.20
N ILE A 110 -7.18 -6.05 15.58
CA ILE A 110 -6.18 -5.92 16.67
C ILE A 110 -6.75 -6.41 18.02
N LYS A 111 -8.01 -6.07 18.34
CA LYS A 111 -8.66 -6.56 19.55
C LYS A 111 -8.80 -8.09 19.60
N ASN A 112 -8.95 -8.71 18.44
CA ASN A 112 -9.11 -10.17 18.33
C ASN A 112 -7.77 -10.90 18.21
N GLN A 113 -6.64 -10.21 18.10
CA GLN A 113 -5.34 -10.84 18.15
C GLN A 113 -5.14 -11.47 19.54
N ARG A 114 -4.98 -12.79 19.55
CA ARG A 114 -4.56 -13.51 20.76
C ARG A 114 -3.14 -13.06 21.10
N ILE A 115 -2.98 -12.51 22.29
CA ILE A 115 -1.64 -12.28 22.86
C ILE A 115 -1.12 -13.68 23.14
N ILE A 116 -0.05 -14.08 22.46
CA ILE A 116 0.66 -15.32 22.80
C ILE A 116 1.43 -14.99 24.08
N GLU A 117 1.00 -15.52 25.20
CA GLU A 117 1.77 -15.46 26.44
C GLU A 117 3.07 -16.24 26.22
N ASN A 118 4.16 -15.53 26.28
CA ASN A 118 5.48 -16.08 26.06
C ASN A 118 6.34 -15.87 27.30
N ASN A 119 6.63 -16.96 28.02
CA ASN A 119 7.61 -16.98 29.12
C ASN A 119 9.06 -16.79 28.64
N ILE A 120 9.25 -16.42 27.36
CA ILE A 120 10.58 -16.21 26.77
C ILE A 120 11.25 -14.98 27.35
N ILE A 121 10.47 -13.95 27.68
CA ILE A 121 11.00 -12.68 28.21
C ILE A 121 11.73 -12.90 29.55
N GLU A 122 11.23 -13.83 30.36
CA GLU A 122 11.86 -14.18 31.66
C GLU A 122 13.21 -14.86 31.50
N LYS A 123 13.45 -15.52 30.37
CA LYS A 123 14.70 -16.22 30.05
C LYS A 123 15.79 -15.31 29.47
N VAL A 124 15.49 -14.05 29.20
CA VAL A 124 16.48 -13.09 28.67
C VAL A 124 17.30 -12.56 29.81
N GLU A 125 18.60 -12.84 29.80
CA GLU A 125 19.54 -12.44 30.87
C GLU A 125 19.80 -10.94 30.87
N ASP A 126 19.97 -10.32 29.66
CA ASP A 126 20.24 -8.90 29.51
C ASP A 126 19.04 -8.05 29.98
N PRO A 127 19.18 -7.22 31.04
CA PRO A 127 18.09 -6.39 31.57
C PRO A 127 17.57 -5.37 30.57
N PHE A 128 18.44 -4.83 29.70
CA PHE A 128 18.07 -3.82 28.70
C PHE A 128 17.19 -4.46 27.60
N VAL A 129 17.63 -5.61 27.07
CA VAL A 129 16.87 -6.38 26.07
C VAL A 129 15.53 -6.83 26.67
N ARG A 130 15.54 -7.32 27.91
CA ARG A 130 14.32 -7.70 28.64
C ARG A 130 13.37 -6.51 28.78
N GLY A 131 13.86 -5.33 29.09
CA GLY A 131 13.08 -4.09 29.18
C GLY A 131 12.41 -3.74 27.85
N GLN A 132 13.14 -3.81 26.74
CA GLN A 132 12.58 -3.59 25.40
C GLN A 132 11.49 -4.62 25.03
N MET A 133 11.76 -5.90 25.31
CA MET A 133 10.79 -6.97 25.05
C MET A 133 9.52 -6.80 25.88
N ASN A 134 9.64 -6.43 27.17
CA ASN A 134 8.49 -6.12 28.03
C ASN A 134 7.66 -4.95 27.48
N TYR A 135 8.32 -3.89 27.04
CA TYR A 135 7.65 -2.74 26.43
C TYR A 135 6.87 -3.17 25.17
N LEU A 136 7.49 -3.91 24.25
CA LEU A 136 6.86 -4.41 23.03
C LEU A 136 5.67 -5.32 23.38
N HIS A 137 5.82 -6.20 24.36
CA HIS A 137 4.75 -7.11 24.81
C HIS A 137 3.55 -6.32 25.38
N GLN A 138 3.78 -5.28 26.18
CA GLN A 138 2.72 -4.40 26.69
C GLN A 138 1.99 -3.66 25.53
N GLN A 139 2.71 -3.35 24.45
CA GLN A 139 2.13 -2.78 23.24
C GLN A 139 1.48 -3.83 22.30
N ARG A 140 1.34 -5.07 22.77
CA ARG A 140 0.77 -6.23 22.05
C ARG A 140 1.58 -6.70 20.84
N TYR A 141 2.90 -6.42 20.83
CA TYR A 141 3.81 -7.03 19.87
C TYR A 141 4.37 -8.31 20.49
N PRO A 142 4.01 -9.50 19.95
CA PRO A 142 4.53 -10.75 20.48
C PRO A 142 6.02 -10.88 20.22
N THR A 143 6.72 -11.43 21.19
CA THR A 143 8.13 -11.80 21.06
C THR A 143 8.23 -13.26 20.64
N TYR A 144 9.11 -13.56 19.70
CA TYR A 144 9.31 -14.91 19.18
C TYR A 144 10.74 -15.37 19.47
N TYR A 145 10.89 -16.66 19.76
CA TYR A 145 12.21 -17.28 19.79
C TYR A 145 12.56 -17.73 18.36
N GLY A 146 13.45 -17.00 17.71
CA GLY A 146 13.87 -17.28 16.35
C GLY A 146 14.80 -18.50 16.31
N GLN A 147 14.39 -19.55 15.60
CA GLN A 147 15.20 -20.76 15.43
C GLN A 147 16.15 -20.70 14.25
N GLY A 148 16.18 -19.61 13.52
CA GLY A 148 17.10 -19.38 12.43
C GLY A 148 16.68 -18.17 11.61
N VAL A 149 17.61 -17.26 11.41
CA VAL A 149 17.47 -16.14 10.51
C VAL A 149 18.55 -16.26 9.45
N LYS A 150 18.14 -16.28 8.18
CA LYS A 150 19.06 -16.22 7.05
C LYS A 150 18.92 -14.86 6.37
N TYR A 151 20.02 -14.16 6.25
CA TYR A 151 20.08 -12.90 5.51
C TYR A 151 20.49 -13.16 4.07
N PHE A 152 19.81 -12.52 3.13
CA PHE A 152 20.15 -12.48 1.72
C PHE A 152 20.46 -11.04 1.36
N SER A 153 21.62 -10.78 0.79
CA SER A 153 22.06 -9.43 0.41
C SER A 153 21.36 -8.93 -0.85
N LEU A 154 21.00 -9.85 -1.74
CA LEU A 154 20.37 -9.58 -3.03
C LEU A 154 19.10 -10.41 -3.23
N GLY A 155 18.22 -9.97 -4.12
CA GLY A 155 16.98 -10.68 -4.42
C GLY A 155 17.20 -11.99 -5.18
N ASP A 156 18.23 -12.07 -6.02
CA ASP A 156 18.62 -13.30 -6.73
C ASP A 156 19.09 -14.41 -5.78
N GLU A 157 19.79 -14.06 -4.69
CA GLU A 157 20.15 -15.02 -3.64
C GLU A 157 18.91 -15.55 -2.88
N ALA A 158 17.88 -14.73 -2.71
CA ALA A 158 16.64 -15.09 -2.04
C ALA A 158 15.66 -15.86 -2.94
N TYR A 159 15.82 -15.76 -4.26
CA TYR A 159 14.85 -16.25 -5.23
C TYR A 159 14.65 -17.75 -5.19
N GLU A 160 15.73 -18.54 -5.33
CA GLU A 160 15.60 -19.99 -5.30
C GLU A 160 15.17 -20.54 -3.93
N PRO A 161 15.69 -20.05 -2.79
CA PRO A 161 15.14 -20.39 -1.48
C PRO A 161 13.65 -20.08 -1.33
N LEU A 162 13.17 -18.98 -1.92
CA LEU A 162 11.74 -18.66 -1.95
C LEU A 162 10.95 -19.72 -2.74
N LEU A 163 11.39 -20.05 -3.95
CA LEU A 163 10.72 -21.06 -4.77
C LEU A 163 10.72 -22.44 -4.09
N GLU A 164 11.81 -22.82 -3.44
CA GLU A 164 11.91 -24.06 -2.67
C GLU A 164 10.92 -24.08 -1.51
N ALA A 165 10.82 -23.00 -0.75
CA ALA A 165 9.87 -22.90 0.34
C ALA A 165 8.41 -23.03 -0.17
N LEU A 166 8.08 -22.39 -1.30
CA LEU A 166 6.75 -22.49 -1.91
C LEU A 166 6.46 -23.93 -2.38
N ARG A 167 7.41 -24.62 -3.02
CA ARG A 167 7.26 -26.02 -3.45
C ARG A 167 7.01 -26.98 -2.28
N ASN A 168 7.60 -26.68 -1.12
CA ASN A 168 7.50 -27.50 0.08
C ASN A 168 6.26 -27.23 0.96
N ALA A 169 5.45 -26.24 0.61
CA ALA A 169 4.23 -25.88 1.34
C ALA A 169 3.25 -27.05 1.43
N LYS A 170 2.63 -27.22 2.61
CA LYS A 170 1.68 -28.32 2.91
C LYS A 170 0.30 -27.83 3.35
N LYS A 171 0.19 -26.61 3.91
CA LYS A 171 -1.04 -26.08 4.51
C LYS A 171 -1.48 -24.80 3.83
N PHE A 172 -0.62 -23.77 3.82
CA PHE A 172 -0.94 -22.48 3.26
C PHE A 172 0.29 -21.70 2.80
N ILE A 173 0.04 -20.82 1.82
CA ILE A 173 0.98 -19.81 1.32
C ILE A 173 0.27 -18.47 1.34
N PHE A 174 0.79 -17.48 2.09
CA PHE A 174 0.29 -16.11 2.11
C PHE A 174 1.37 -15.19 1.56
N MET A 175 1.03 -14.42 0.54
CA MET A 175 1.95 -13.52 -0.15
C MET A 175 1.38 -12.10 -0.20
N GLN A 176 2.25 -11.13 0.05
CA GLN A 176 1.92 -9.70 0.02
C GLN A 176 3.08 -8.93 -0.58
N PHE A 177 2.82 -8.19 -1.66
CA PHE A 177 3.82 -7.41 -2.37
C PHE A 177 3.30 -6.01 -2.72
N PHE A 178 4.21 -5.04 -2.77
CA PHE A 178 3.87 -3.71 -3.26
C PHE A 178 3.87 -3.65 -4.78
N ILE A 179 4.97 -4.11 -5.41
CA ILE A 179 5.07 -4.23 -6.88
C ILE A 179 5.02 -5.69 -7.25
N VAL A 180 4.19 -5.98 -8.25
CA VAL A 180 4.17 -7.26 -8.96
C VAL A 180 4.23 -6.94 -10.44
N ASP A 181 5.18 -7.54 -11.15
CA ASP A 181 5.39 -7.34 -12.58
C ASP A 181 5.37 -8.67 -13.33
N GLU A 182 4.83 -8.63 -14.57
CA GLU A 182 4.84 -9.79 -15.46
C GLU A 182 6.28 -10.08 -15.94
N GLY A 183 6.81 -11.23 -15.54
CA GLY A 183 8.15 -11.66 -15.90
C GLY A 183 8.45 -13.11 -15.49
N LYS A 184 9.71 -13.48 -15.56
CA LYS A 184 10.20 -14.81 -15.19
C LYS A 184 9.91 -15.12 -13.71
N MET A 185 10.20 -14.16 -12.82
CA MET A 185 10.02 -14.34 -11.39
C MET A 185 8.55 -14.60 -11.04
N LEU A 186 7.63 -13.79 -11.54
CA LEU A 186 6.20 -13.97 -11.31
C LEU A 186 5.70 -15.30 -11.94
N THR A 187 6.11 -15.60 -13.16
CA THR A 187 5.68 -16.83 -13.85
C THR A 187 6.09 -18.07 -13.07
N SER A 188 7.34 -18.14 -12.61
CA SER A 188 7.85 -19.26 -11.81
C SER A 188 7.09 -19.42 -10.50
N VAL A 189 6.81 -18.32 -9.82
CA VAL A 189 6.00 -18.33 -8.59
C VAL A 189 4.58 -18.81 -8.89
N LEU A 190 3.91 -18.27 -9.91
CA LEU A 190 2.53 -18.63 -10.24
C LEU A 190 2.38 -20.09 -10.65
N ASP A 191 3.36 -20.66 -11.33
CA ASP A 191 3.32 -22.07 -11.72
C ASP A 191 3.37 -22.98 -10.48
N ILE A 192 4.19 -22.64 -9.49
CA ILE A 192 4.22 -23.35 -8.22
C ILE A 192 2.88 -23.14 -7.45
N LEU A 193 2.38 -21.90 -7.37
CA LEU A 193 1.14 -21.62 -6.66
C LEU A 193 -0.05 -22.37 -7.25
N LYS A 194 -0.15 -22.46 -8.59
CA LYS A 194 -1.19 -23.25 -9.28
C LYS A 194 -1.13 -24.72 -8.89
N GLN A 195 0.08 -25.31 -8.91
CA GLN A 195 0.28 -26.69 -8.48
C GLN A 195 -0.13 -26.87 -7.03
N LYS A 196 0.27 -25.97 -6.14
CA LYS A 196 -0.07 -26.03 -4.71
C LYS A 196 -1.58 -25.93 -4.45
N VAL A 197 -2.29 -25.08 -5.18
CA VAL A 197 -3.76 -25.03 -5.14
C VAL A 197 -4.38 -26.38 -5.52
N GLN A 198 -3.87 -27.05 -6.56
CA GLN A 198 -4.33 -28.39 -6.96
C GLN A 198 -4.03 -29.46 -5.91
N GLU A 199 -2.96 -29.29 -5.14
CA GLU A 199 -2.59 -30.13 -4.00
C GLU A 199 -3.44 -29.84 -2.73
N GLY A 200 -4.35 -28.87 -2.79
CA GLY A 200 -5.22 -28.48 -1.66
C GLY A 200 -4.59 -27.49 -0.68
N VAL A 201 -3.45 -26.88 -1.01
CA VAL A 201 -2.82 -25.84 -0.21
C VAL A 201 -3.59 -24.53 -0.36
N GLU A 202 -3.90 -23.86 0.76
CA GLU A 202 -4.56 -22.55 0.74
C GLU A 202 -3.58 -21.50 0.27
N VAL A 203 -3.89 -20.79 -0.82
CA VAL A 203 -3.04 -19.71 -1.36
C VAL A 203 -3.78 -18.38 -1.30
N ARG A 204 -3.17 -17.40 -0.62
CA ARG A 204 -3.66 -16.01 -0.59
C ARG A 204 -2.59 -15.08 -1.15
N PHE A 205 -3.00 -14.20 -2.06
CA PHE A 205 -2.12 -13.26 -2.72
C PHE A 205 -2.69 -11.85 -2.67
N MET A 206 -1.94 -10.91 -2.07
CA MET A 206 -2.30 -9.50 -2.04
C MET A 206 -1.21 -8.68 -2.71
N TYR A 207 -1.61 -7.70 -3.52
CA TYR A 207 -0.69 -6.72 -4.12
C TYR A 207 -1.28 -5.32 -4.03
N ASP A 208 -0.41 -4.29 -3.98
CA ASP A 208 -0.84 -2.90 -4.02
C ASP A 208 -1.22 -2.52 -5.45
N ASP A 209 -2.44 -1.98 -5.63
CA ASP A 209 -2.96 -1.67 -6.97
C ASP A 209 -2.20 -0.53 -7.65
N VAL A 210 -1.71 0.47 -6.90
CA VAL A 210 -0.92 1.56 -7.45
C VAL A 210 0.52 1.12 -7.71
N GLY A 211 1.12 0.37 -6.76
CA GLY A 211 2.47 -0.18 -6.94
C GLY A 211 2.59 -1.05 -8.18
N SER A 212 1.53 -1.77 -8.54
CA SER A 212 1.49 -2.66 -9.71
C SER A 212 0.70 -2.10 -10.90
N LEU A 213 0.25 -0.83 -10.84
CA LEU A 213 -0.69 -0.23 -11.80
C LEU A 213 -0.19 -0.26 -13.24
N THR A 214 1.11 -0.07 -13.41
CA THR A 214 1.77 0.00 -14.73
C THR A 214 2.25 -1.37 -15.23
N MET A 215 2.36 -2.32 -14.33
CA MET A 215 3.00 -3.62 -14.55
C MET A 215 1.98 -4.74 -14.81
N LEU A 216 0.80 -4.65 -14.17
CA LEU A 216 -0.24 -5.68 -14.26
C LEU A 216 -1.45 -5.22 -15.09
N PRO A 217 -2.19 -6.14 -15.73
CA PRO A 217 -3.47 -5.87 -16.34
C PRO A 217 -4.50 -5.41 -15.30
N ARG A 218 -5.50 -4.64 -15.75
CA ARG A 218 -6.60 -4.22 -14.90
C ARG A 218 -7.35 -5.42 -14.32
N HIS A 219 -7.66 -5.37 -13.00
CA HIS A 219 -8.33 -6.47 -12.29
C HIS A 219 -7.57 -7.80 -12.35
N TYR A 220 -6.24 -7.75 -12.27
CA TYR A 220 -5.39 -8.94 -12.29
C TYR A 220 -5.75 -9.96 -11.21
N TYR A 221 -6.23 -9.52 -10.05
CA TYR A 221 -6.73 -10.41 -9.00
C TYR A 221 -7.76 -11.43 -9.50
N ARG A 222 -8.62 -11.06 -10.48
CA ARG A 222 -9.58 -12.00 -11.09
C ARG A 222 -8.90 -13.10 -11.92
N GLN A 223 -7.73 -12.83 -12.46
CA GLN A 223 -6.97 -13.86 -13.16
C GLN A 223 -6.37 -14.85 -12.17
N LEU A 224 -5.90 -14.36 -11.02
CA LEU A 224 -5.40 -15.21 -9.94
C LEU A 224 -6.54 -16.05 -9.32
N GLU A 225 -7.71 -15.48 -9.12
CA GLU A 225 -8.90 -16.20 -8.65
C GLU A 225 -9.31 -17.36 -9.58
N LYS A 226 -9.20 -17.16 -10.91
CA LYS A 226 -9.44 -18.25 -11.90
C LYS A 226 -8.43 -19.40 -11.78
N MET A 227 -7.29 -19.17 -11.16
CA MET A 227 -6.27 -20.18 -10.87
C MET A 227 -6.49 -20.85 -9.49
N GLY A 228 -7.59 -20.48 -8.78
CA GLY A 228 -7.87 -20.96 -7.43
C GLY A 228 -7.11 -20.21 -6.32
N ILE A 229 -6.41 -19.13 -6.65
CA ILE A 229 -5.66 -18.30 -5.70
C ILE A 229 -6.59 -17.22 -5.16
N GLN A 230 -6.82 -17.19 -3.84
CA GLN A 230 -7.58 -16.10 -3.21
C GLN A 230 -6.78 -14.81 -3.33
N SER A 231 -7.29 -13.82 -4.08
CA SER A 231 -6.50 -12.64 -4.38
C SER A 231 -7.26 -11.34 -4.15
N VAL A 232 -6.52 -10.31 -3.74
CA VAL A 232 -7.04 -8.95 -3.55
C VAL A 232 -6.03 -7.89 -4.00
N ALA A 233 -6.51 -6.88 -4.72
CA ALA A 233 -5.76 -5.65 -4.95
C ALA A 233 -5.98 -4.70 -3.77
N PHE A 234 -4.90 -4.35 -3.06
CA PHE A 234 -4.97 -3.41 -1.94
C PHE A 234 -5.18 -1.99 -2.43
N ASN A 235 -6.14 -1.30 -1.82
CA ASN A 235 -6.51 0.09 -2.08
C ASN A 235 -6.57 0.44 -3.58
N PRO A 236 -7.58 -0.10 -4.31
CA PRO A 236 -7.70 0.05 -5.76
C PRO A 236 -7.64 1.51 -6.21
N PHE A 237 -6.91 1.75 -7.29
CA PHE A 237 -6.79 3.07 -7.87
C PHE A 237 -8.12 3.55 -8.45
N VAL A 238 -8.64 4.63 -7.88
CA VAL A 238 -9.78 5.36 -8.42
C VAL A 238 -9.28 6.73 -8.88
N PRO A 239 -9.50 7.15 -10.14
CA PRO A 239 -9.05 8.44 -10.65
C PRO A 239 -9.89 9.58 -10.05
N PHE A 240 -9.69 9.83 -8.76
CA PHE A 240 -10.33 10.89 -7.99
C PHE A 240 -9.30 11.56 -7.10
N LEU A 241 -9.36 12.89 -6.95
CA LEU A 241 -8.49 13.63 -6.04
C LEU A 241 -8.83 13.27 -4.59
N SER A 242 -8.16 12.26 -4.07
CA SER A 242 -8.28 11.84 -2.68
C SER A 242 -6.92 11.49 -2.10
N LEU A 243 -6.52 12.14 -1.01
CA LEU A 243 -5.28 11.83 -0.30
C LEU A 243 -5.33 10.48 0.43
N ALA A 244 -6.53 9.92 0.65
CA ALA A 244 -6.68 8.55 1.17
C ALA A 244 -6.04 7.50 0.24
N MET A 245 -5.89 7.83 -1.06
CA MET A 245 -5.19 6.97 -2.03
C MET A 245 -3.68 6.86 -1.79
N ASN A 246 -3.07 7.75 -0.99
CA ASN A 246 -1.66 7.68 -0.61
C ASN A 246 -1.37 6.64 0.48
N ASN A 247 -2.40 6.06 1.11
CA ASN A 247 -2.22 4.94 2.02
C ASN A 247 -1.92 3.68 1.22
N ARG A 248 -0.62 3.37 1.03
CA ARG A 248 -0.13 2.23 0.27
C ARG A 248 0.49 1.18 1.17
N ASP A 249 0.42 -0.06 0.72
CA ASP A 249 1.02 -1.18 1.44
C ASP A 249 2.38 -1.55 0.84
N HIS A 250 3.45 -0.95 1.36
CA HIS A 250 4.80 -1.12 0.85
C HIS A 250 5.52 -2.37 1.40
N LYS A 251 4.78 -3.34 1.92
CA LYS A 251 5.35 -4.58 2.48
C LYS A 251 5.63 -5.60 1.38
N LYS A 252 6.63 -6.45 1.62
CA LYS A 252 6.98 -7.62 0.85
C LYS A 252 7.12 -8.75 1.84
N ILE A 253 6.10 -9.61 1.90
CA ILE A 253 6.00 -10.67 2.90
C ILE A 253 5.53 -11.95 2.21
N VAL A 254 6.20 -13.05 2.51
CA VAL A 254 5.73 -14.39 2.18
C VAL A 254 5.73 -15.24 3.44
N VAL A 255 4.64 -15.93 3.72
CA VAL A 255 4.53 -16.85 4.85
C VAL A 255 4.11 -18.21 4.32
N VAL A 256 4.88 -19.25 4.67
CA VAL A 256 4.63 -20.62 4.27
C VAL A 256 4.40 -21.46 5.53
N ASP A 257 3.23 -22.05 5.64
CA ASP A 257 2.80 -22.97 6.69
C ASP A 257 2.95 -22.43 8.14
N GLY A 258 3.17 -21.12 8.31
CA GLY A 258 3.50 -20.49 9.58
C GLY A 258 4.89 -20.90 10.14
N LYS A 259 5.73 -21.51 9.31
CA LYS A 259 7.08 -21.97 9.66
C LYS A 259 8.20 -21.16 9.02
N ILE A 260 8.01 -20.75 7.79
CA ILE A 260 8.99 -19.97 7.03
C ILE A 260 8.37 -18.64 6.68
N GLY A 261 9.10 -17.54 6.95
CA GLY A 261 8.71 -16.20 6.58
C GLY A 261 9.82 -15.51 5.80
N PHE A 262 9.49 -14.90 4.67
CA PHE A 262 10.37 -13.97 3.95
C PHE A 262 9.85 -12.56 4.15
N SER A 263 10.73 -11.64 4.48
CA SER A 263 10.43 -10.21 4.55
C SER A 263 11.68 -9.43 4.14
N GLY A 264 11.49 -8.39 3.32
CA GLY A 264 12.63 -7.63 2.83
C GLY A 264 12.27 -6.50 1.89
N GLY A 265 13.24 -6.06 1.10
CA GLY A 265 13.12 -4.95 0.17
C GLY A 265 12.71 -5.34 -1.25
N PHE A 266 12.89 -6.59 -1.68
CA PHE A 266 12.62 -7.01 -3.04
C PHE A 266 11.12 -7.22 -3.33
N ASN A 267 10.67 -6.76 -4.48
CA ASN A 267 9.32 -7.01 -4.99
C ASN A 267 9.29 -8.27 -5.87
N LEU A 268 8.12 -8.59 -6.41
CA LEU A 268 7.94 -9.72 -7.31
C LEU A 268 8.08 -9.23 -8.76
N ALA A 269 9.32 -8.97 -9.19
CA ALA A 269 9.66 -8.44 -10.49
C ALA A 269 11.10 -8.86 -10.89
N ASP A 270 11.34 -9.00 -12.18
CA ASP A 270 12.59 -9.53 -12.73
C ASP A 270 13.81 -8.66 -12.42
N GLU A 271 13.62 -7.35 -12.23
CA GLU A 271 14.68 -6.41 -11.81
C GLU A 271 15.37 -6.81 -10.49
N TYR A 272 14.67 -7.55 -9.61
CA TYR A 272 15.23 -8.00 -8.33
C TYR A 272 15.99 -9.32 -8.42
N ILE A 273 15.98 -9.99 -9.56
CA ILE A 273 16.70 -11.23 -9.81
C ILE A 273 17.69 -11.11 -10.98
N ASN A 274 18.10 -9.88 -11.31
CA ASN A 274 19.08 -9.55 -12.35
C ASN A 274 18.69 -10.10 -13.75
N GLN A 275 17.41 -10.06 -14.11
CA GLN A 275 16.86 -10.55 -15.39
C GLN A 275 16.21 -9.42 -16.19
#